data_4fb126614a8becf60dd5be48c736422a
#
_entry.id   4fb126614a8becf60dd5be48c736422a
#
_cell.length_a   1.000
_cell.length_b   1.000
_cell.length_c   1.000
_cell.angle_alpha   90.00
_cell.angle_beta   90.00
_cell.angle_gamma   90.00
#
_symmetry.space_group_name_H-M   'P 1'
#
loop_
_entity.id
_entity.type
_entity.pdbx_description
1 polymer ?
#
loop_
_entity_poly.entity_id
_entity_poly.type
_entity_poly.pdbx_seq_one_letter_code
_entity_poly.pdbx_strand_id
1 'polypeptide(L)'
;MKHILSILALMVVGFTSKAESWVRVNQMGYLPNDIKVAVMMMETPEDVKSFTVTNVTTGISVTFKKVKQMEALKPFASTVRLDFSQITDAGRYIITAGSATSREFKIGKDVYAGAQEVPLRYMRQQRCGYNPFLDDSCHTIDGIRVLSGDKDGEHVDVTGGWHDASDYLQYLSTSANAVYQMLFAYTQNPSIWADEYLANGRPGKNGQPDILDEARWGLEWMLKMNPNDSTFFNQIADDRDHKFSGLPAKDTVDYGWGPGRERPVYPCHGAPYGLSIYKNDSKGLASSLGKFSSSFSMGAKVFADIDPQFAQQLKAKAANAYKVGKANPGACQTACTVSPYYYEEDNWSDDMELAAIEMYRATGEKEYLKDAIEYGRLEPVTPWMGADSAHHYQWYPFMNMGHVLLSMEKNERVKAEFLRNMKAGLERVRDRAGDSGFMHGIPFIWCSNNLTIAYVTQAMLYSKLSGDTQYQEIETAMRDWLFGVNPWGKCMIIALPEDGNYPVDPHSPLGEKAKCRLDGGVIDGPVYANIFNSLWGLYLRNEDTYARFHNIAVYHDDYSDYSTNEPTMDGTACLTYMLGVLAAEAEK
;
A
#
# COMPACT_ATOMS: atom_id res chain seq x y z
N MET A 1 -46.48 -29.52 57.94
CA MET A 1 -45.28 -29.19 57.17
C MET A 1 -45.72 -28.36 55.99
N LYS A 2 -45.48 -27.07 56.04
CA LYS A 2 -45.85 -26.13 54.95
C LYS A 2 -44.64 -25.93 54.04
N HIS A 3 -44.76 -26.29 52.78
CA HIS A 3 -43.73 -25.99 51.74
C HIS A 3 -43.92 -24.55 51.27
N ILE A 4 -42.90 -23.74 51.51
CA ILE A 4 -42.80 -22.42 50.96
C ILE A 4 -42.06 -22.56 49.63
N LEU A 5 -42.73 -22.30 48.49
CA LEU A 5 -42.12 -22.18 47.15
C LEU A 5 -41.67 -20.74 47.00
N SER A 6 -40.34 -20.52 47.01
CA SER A 6 -39.77 -19.23 46.64
C SER A 6 -39.60 -19.16 45.12
N ILE A 7 -40.40 -18.31 44.48
CA ILE A 7 -40.24 -17.97 43.04
C ILE A 7 -39.15 -16.91 42.95
N LEU A 8 -37.98 -17.29 42.40
CA LEU A 8 -36.90 -16.37 42.05
C LEU A 8 -37.26 -15.73 40.69
N ALA A 9 -37.71 -14.49 40.71
CA ALA A 9 -37.90 -13.72 39.47
C ALA A 9 -36.52 -13.26 38.94
N LEU A 10 -36.07 -13.88 37.86
CA LEU A 10 -34.90 -13.43 37.11
C LEU A 10 -35.29 -12.13 36.37
N MET A 11 -34.88 -10.98 36.88
CA MET A 11 -34.89 -9.75 36.10
C MET A 11 -33.83 -9.84 34.99
N VAL A 12 -34.23 -10.13 33.78
CA VAL A 12 -33.42 -9.93 32.59
C VAL A 12 -33.37 -8.42 32.35
N VAL A 13 -32.32 -7.78 32.83
CA VAL A 13 -32.00 -6.40 32.42
C VAL A 13 -31.52 -6.48 30.98
N GLY A 14 -32.45 -6.31 30.06
CA GLY A 14 -32.12 -6.14 28.66
C GLY A 14 -31.36 -4.81 28.51
N PHE A 15 -30.06 -4.87 28.32
CA PHE A 15 -29.29 -3.73 27.76
C PHE A 15 -29.76 -3.52 26.32
N THR A 16 -30.74 -2.68 26.12
CA THR A 16 -31.02 -2.13 24.79
C THR A 16 -29.89 -1.18 24.48
N SER A 17 -28.89 -1.61 23.71
CA SER A 17 -27.92 -0.68 23.15
C SER A 17 -28.72 0.36 22.35
N LYS A 18 -28.57 1.62 22.69
CA LYS A 18 -29.19 2.71 21.94
C LYS A 18 -28.59 2.67 20.52
N ALA A 19 -29.44 2.68 19.50
CA ALA A 19 -28.99 2.77 18.13
C ALA A 19 -28.14 4.04 17.96
N GLU A 20 -27.01 3.88 17.30
CA GLU A 20 -26.04 4.97 17.16
C GLU A 20 -25.90 5.42 15.70
N SER A 21 -25.43 6.64 15.55
CA SER A 21 -25.13 7.27 14.27
C SER A 21 -23.77 7.95 14.36
N TRP A 22 -23.02 7.94 13.25
CA TRP A 22 -21.68 8.51 13.19
C TRP A 22 -21.51 9.39 11.97
N VAL A 23 -20.80 10.50 12.13
CA VAL A 23 -20.32 11.34 11.01
C VAL A 23 -18.82 11.13 10.85
N ARG A 24 -18.41 10.58 9.72
CA ARG A 24 -17.02 10.30 9.35
C ARG A 24 -16.46 11.45 8.53
N VAL A 25 -15.28 11.94 8.89
CA VAL A 25 -14.57 13.04 8.22
C VAL A 25 -13.13 12.65 7.99
N ASN A 26 -12.49 13.24 6.98
CA ASN A 26 -11.04 13.10 6.76
C ASN A 26 -10.29 13.74 7.93
N GLN A 27 -9.50 12.94 8.62
CA GLN A 27 -8.81 13.35 9.85
C GLN A 27 -7.52 14.13 9.57
N MET A 28 -6.94 14.02 8.35
CA MET A 28 -5.91 14.97 7.90
C MET A 28 -6.47 16.39 7.77
N GLY A 29 -7.75 16.48 7.45
CA GLY A 29 -8.42 17.71 7.06
C GLY A 29 -8.59 17.83 5.56
N TYR A 30 -8.96 19.02 5.11
CA TYR A 30 -9.30 19.28 3.71
C TYR A 30 -8.57 20.52 3.19
N LEU A 31 -8.09 20.46 1.95
CA LEU A 31 -7.64 21.66 1.25
C LEU A 31 -8.83 22.58 0.95
N PRO A 32 -8.64 23.92 0.94
CA PRO A 32 -9.75 24.87 0.76
C PRO A 32 -10.61 24.63 -0.48
N ASN A 33 -9.98 24.22 -1.60
CA ASN A 33 -10.67 24.03 -2.88
C ASN A 33 -10.99 22.57 -3.21
N ASP A 34 -10.74 21.62 -2.30
CA ASP A 34 -11.06 20.21 -2.48
C ASP A 34 -12.58 19.97 -2.51
N ILE A 35 -12.96 18.84 -3.09
CA ILE A 35 -14.24 18.21 -2.83
C ILE A 35 -14.22 17.74 -1.36
N LYS A 36 -15.17 18.25 -0.55
CA LYS A 36 -15.23 17.97 0.89
C LYS A 36 -16.56 17.31 1.23
N VAL A 37 -16.51 16.00 1.50
CA VAL A 37 -17.69 15.20 1.80
C VAL A 37 -17.48 14.40 3.07
N ALA A 38 -18.35 14.59 4.05
CA ALA A 38 -18.46 13.69 5.19
C ALA A 38 -19.51 12.60 4.92
N VAL A 39 -19.37 11.45 5.57
CA VAL A 39 -20.35 10.37 5.49
C VAL A 39 -20.98 10.15 6.86
N MET A 40 -22.30 10.31 6.93
CA MET A 40 -23.07 9.87 8.09
C MET A 40 -23.58 8.47 7.85
N MET A 41 -23.35 7.57 8.79
CA MET A 41 -23.85 6.20 8.78
C MET A 41 -24.69 5.93 10.04
N MET A 42 -25.72 5.14 9.92
CA MET A 42 -26.78 4.98 10.93
C MET A 42 -27.17 3.51 11.09
N GLU A 43 -27.25 3.02 12.32
CA GLU A 43 -27.83 1.70 12.63
C GLU A 43 -29.36 1.68 12.47
N THR A 44 -30.00 2.78 12.77
CA THR A 44 -31.44 2.98 12.54
C THR A 44 -31.62 4.23 11.66
N PRO A 45 -32.40 4.17 10.59
CA PRO A 45 -32.59 5.30 9.68
C PRO A 45 -33.14 6.54 10.41
N GLU A 46 -32.51 7.69 10.18
CA GLU A 46 -33.01 9.01 10.57
C GLU A 46 -33.33 9.81 9.29
N ASP A 47 -34.35 10.65 9.35
CA ASP A 47 -34.69 11.57 8.23
C ASP A 47 -33.81 12.81 8.28
N VAL A 48 -32.59 12.71 7.76
CA VAL A 48 -31.60 13.78 7.73
C VAL A 48 -31.87 14.69 6.53
N LYS A 49 -32.46 15.86 6.75
CA LYS A 49 -32.78 16.84 5.69
C LYS A 49 -31.74 17.95 5.56
N SER A 50 -30.90 18.12 6.56
CA SER A 50 -29.88 19.18 6.61
C SER A 50 -28.78 18.78 7.58
N PHE A 51 -27.64 19.43 7.44
CA PHE A 51 -26.53 19.33 8.39
C PHE A 51 -25.92 20.71 8.59
N THR A 52 -25.19 20.91 9.67
CA THR A 52 -24.55 22.16 10.02
C THR A 52 -23.06 21.99 10.17
N VAL A 53 -22.28 22.84 9.52
CA VAL A 53 -20.83 22.95 9.67
C VAL A 53 -20.54 24.16 10.54
N THR A 54 -19.91 23.94 11.69
CA THR A 54 -19.61 24.98 12.66
C THR A 54 -18.10 25.18 12.77
N ASN A 55 -17.64 26.40 12.57
CA ASN A 55 -16.27 26.79 12.90
C ASN A 55 -16.15 26.89 14.43
N VAL A 56 -15.30 26.01 15.01
CA VAL A 56 -15.19 25.88 16.47
C VAL A 56 -14.52 27.07 17.15
N THR A 57 -13.72 27.85 16.40
CA THR A 57 -13.03 29.05 16.93
C THR A 57 -13.95 30.27 16.97
N THR A 58 -14.74 30.47 15.92
CA THR A 58 -15.59 31.66 15.79
C THR A 58 -17.02 31.43 16.22
N GLY A 59 -17.45 30.17 16.34
CA GLY A 59 -18.84 29.79 16.58
C GLY A 59 -19.78 30.01 15.38
N ILE A 60 -19.25 30.44 14.24
CA ILE A 60 -20.06 30.68 13.04
C ILE A 60 -20.47 29.32 12.46
N SER A 61 -21.76 29.19 12.17
CA SER A 61 -22.37 27.97 11.65
C SER A 61 -23.00 28.20 10.28
N VAL A 62 -22.80 27.26 9.36
CA VAL A 62 -23.44 27.24 8.04
C VAL A 62 -24.29 25.97 7.93
N THR A 63 -25.56 26.12 7.59
CA THR A 63 -26.47 25.00 7.43
C THR A 63 -26.67 24.67 5.96
N PHE A 64 -26.47 23.41 5.60
CA PHE A 64 -26.65 22.86 4.27
C PHE A 64 -27.96 22.06 4.23
N LYS A 65 -28.78 22.32 3.20
CA LYS A 65 -30.05 21.60 2.96
C LYS A 65 -29.92 20.51 1.88
N LYS A 66 -28.76 20.44 1.22
CA LYS A 66 -28.48 19.41 0.21
C LYS A 66 -27.83 18.21 0.88
N VAL A 67 -28.61 17.17 1.07
CA VAL A 67 -28.21 15.89 1.65
C VAL A 67 -28.48 14.80 0.63
N LYS A 68 -27.50 13.94 0.33
CA LYS A 68 -27.65 12.86 -0.62
C LYS A 68 -27.76 11.53 0.14
N GLN A 69 -28.98 10.95 0.14
CA GLN A 69 -29.20 9.60 0.65
C GLN A 69 -28.52 8.61 -0.28
N MET A 70 -27.80 7.65 0.30
CA MET A 70 -27.01 6.65 -0.42
C MET A 70 -27.38 5.25 0.03
N GLU A 71 -26.95 4.26 -0.74
CA GLU A 71 -27.06 2.85 -0.34
C GLU A 71 -26.20 2.60 0.91
N ALA A 72 -26.77 1.90 1.89
CA ALA A 72 -26.08 1.59 3.13
C ALA A 72 -25.10 0.44 2.95
N LEU A 73 -23.88 0.63 3.41
CA LEU A 73 -22.94 -0.47 3.62
C LEU A 73 -23.38 -1.26 4.86
N LYS A 74 -23.75 -2.53 4.68
CA LYS A 74 -24.13 -3.38 5.83
C LYS A 74 -22.95 -3.49 6.82
N PRO A 75 -23.24 -3.52 8.14
CA PRO A 75 -24.54 -3.77 8.80
C PRO A 75 -25.43 -2.52 8.99
N PHE A 76 -25.01 -1.35 8.52
CA PHE A 76 -25.77 -0.12 8.70
C PHE A 76 -27.08 -0.14 7.91
N ALA A 77 -28.10 0.53 8.45
CA ALA A 77 -29.40 0.63 7.81
C ALA A 77 -29.51 1.79 6.83
N SER A 78 -28.65 2.82 6.98
CA SER A 78 -28.69 4.02 6.15
C SER A 78 -27.33 4.71 6.12
N THR A 79 -26.99 5.33 4.98
CA THR A 79 -25.84 6.23 4.83
C THR A 79 -26.23 7.49 4.07
N VAL A 80 -25.58 8.60 4.42
CA VAL A 80 -25.85 9.91 3.84
C VAL A 80 -24.53 10.62 3.55
N ARG A 81 -24.39 11.20 2.36
CA ARG A 81 -23.25 12.05 1.99
C ARG A 81 -23.59 13.52 2.30
N LEU A 82 -22.67 14.19 2.98
CA LEU A 82 -22.78 15.55 3.48
C LEU A 82 -21.72 16.40 2.79
N ASP A 83 -22.07 17.00 1.65
CA ASP A 83 -21.18 17.83 0.84
C ASP A 83 -21.12 19.26 1.39
N PHE A 84 -19.93 19.65 1.86
CA PHE A 84 -19.62 20.99 2.37
C PHE A 84 -18.46 21.65 1.60
N SER A 85 -18.24 21.26 0.34
CA SER A 85 -17.16 21.78 -0.53
C SER A 85 -17.16 23.31 -0.65
N GLN A 86 -18.30 23.95 -0.40
CA GLN A 86 -18.44 25.41 -0.43
C GLN A 86 -17.74 26.14 0.74
N ILE A 87 -17.36 25.42 1.81
CA ILE A 87 -16.58 26.02 2.91
C ILE A 87 -15.11 26.01 2.47
N THR A 88 -14.58 27.18 2.18
CA THR A 88 -13.19 27.40 1.73
C THR A 88 -12.32 28.10 2.76
N ASP A 89 -12.92 28.73 3.76
CA ASP A 89 -12.21 29.46 4.79
C ASP A 89 -11.38 28.54 5.66
N ALA A 90 -10.13 28.91 5.89
CA ALA A 90 -9.24 28.16 6.78
C ALA A 90 -9.78 28.22 8.23
N GLY A 91 -9.72 27.08 8.92
CA GLY A 91 -10.21 26.99 10.29
C GLY A 91 -10.38 25.56 10.78
N ARG A 92 -10.90 25.44 12.00
CA ARG A 92 -11.24 24.14 12.62
C ARG A 92 -12.77 24.04 12.69
N TYR A 93 -13.29 22.87 12.33
CA TYR A 93 -14.71 22.66 12.11
C TYR A 93 -15.21 21.36 12.71
N ILE A 94 -16.51 21.35 13.03
CA ILE A 94 -17.30 20.14 13.31
C ILE A 94 -18.53 20.12 12.42
N ILE A 95 -19.03 18.92 12.13
CA ILE A 95 -20.30 18.71 11.42
C ILE A 95 -21.30 18.07 12.36
N THR A 96 -22.50 18.65 12.44
CA THR A 96 -23.64 18.06 13.13
C THR A 96 -24.73 17.71 12.12
N ALA A 97 -25.17 16.45 12.10
CA ALA A 97 -26.20 15.92 11.23
C ALA A 97 -27.08 14.93 12.01
N GLY A 98 -28.40 15.09 11.98
CA GLY A 98 -29.31 14.26 12.78
C GLY A 98 -28.89 14.22 14.25
N SER A 99 -28.70 13.02 14.77
CA SER A 99 -28.28 12.76 16.16
C SER A 99 -26.75 12.75 16.34
N ALA A 100 -25.95 12.83 15.27
CA ALA A 100 -24.50 12.65 15.29
C ALA A 100 -23.71 13.94 15.09
N THR A 101 -22.53 13.99 15.69
CA THR A 101 -21.53 15.04 15.48
C THR A 101 -20.19 14.42 15.12
N SER A 102 -19.48 14.99 14.14
CA SER A 102 -18.16 14.54 13.73
C SER A 102 -17.10 14.84 14.80
N ARG A 103 -15.94 14.20 14.70
CA ARG A 103 -14.74 14.77 15.31
C ARG A 103 -14.42 16.13 14.69
N GLU A 104 -13.59 16.91 15.37
CA GLU A 104 -13.05 18.14 14.83
C GLU A 104 -12.08 17.84 13.68
N PHE A 105 -12.11 18.68 12.64
CA PHE A 105 -11.21 18.62 11.49
C PHE A 105 -10.77 20.01 11.04
N LYS A 106 -9.68 20.08 10.27
CA LYS A 106 -9.12 21.32 9.75
C LYS A 106 -9.47 21.53 8.28
N ILE A 107 -9.71 22.75 7.88
CA ILE A 107 -9.62 23.21 6.48
C ILE A 107 -8.45 24.18 6.41
N GLY A 108 -7.50 23.94 5.50
CA GLY A 108 -6.33 24.79 5.36
C GLY A 108 -5.40 24.29 4.25
N LYS A 109 -4.55 25.17 3.73
CA LYS A 109 -3.56 24.80 2.71
C LYS A 109 -2.51 23.82 3.25
N ASP A 110 -2.21 23.90 4.52
CA ASP A 110 -1.15 23.19 5.22
C ASP A 110 -1.55 21.83 5.81
N VAL A 111 -2.76 21.33 5.52
CA VAL A 111 -3.25 20.06 6.11
C VAL A 111 -2.41 18.84 5.71
N TYR A 112 -1.75 18.87 4.57
CA TYR A 112 -0.84 17.82 4.12
C TYR A 112 0.64 18.21 4.17
N ALA A 113 1.00 19.37 4.75
CA ALA A 113 2.39 19.80 4.83
C ALA A 113 3.26 18.79 5.59
N GLY A 114 4.33 18.30 4.97
CA GLY A 114 5.24 17.31 5.55
C GLY A 114 4.72 15.87 5.55
N ALA A 115 3.48 15.62 5.09
CA ALA A 115 2.89 14.28 5.10
C ALA A 115 3.68 13.28 4.23
N GLN A 116 4.33 13.74 3.15
CA GLN A 116 5.11 12.91 2.24
C GLN A 116 6.36 12.29 2.88
N GLU A 117 6.85 12.87 3.97
CA GLU A 117 8.03 12.35 4.69
C GLU A 117 7.68 11.20 5.65
N VAL A 118 6.40 11.10 6.06
CA VAL A 118 5.99 10.16 7.10
C VAL A 118 6.14 8.70 6.64
N PRO A 119 5.78 8.29 5.41
CA PRO A 119 6.04 6.93 4.92
C PRO A 119 7.51 6.52 4.97
N LEU A 120 8.45 7.45 4.73
CA LEU A 120 9.88 7.15 4.76
C LEU A 120 10.38 6.74 6.15
N ARG A 121 9.65 7.11 7.23
CA ARG A 121 9.96 6.66 8.58
C ARG A 121 9.72 5.16 8.72
N TYR A 122 8.60 4.67 8.20
CA TYR A 122 8.31 3.23 8.20
C TYR A 122 9.30 2.45 7.32
N MET A 123 9.65 2.98 6.14
CA MET A 123 10.66 2.35 5.28
C MET A 123 11.98 2.14 6.04
N ARG A 124 12.45 3.16 6.77
CA ARG A 124 13.67 3.03 7.61
C ARG A 124 13.51 2.02 8.74
N GLN A 125 12.31 1.87 9.30
CA GLN A 125 12.02 0.87 10.34
C GLN A 125 12.08 -0.56 9.80
N GLN A 126 11.83 -0.75 8.51
CA GLN A 126 11.87 -2.06 7.84
C GLN A 126 13.25 -2.41 7.26
N ARG A 127 14.26 -1.55 7.40
CA ARG A 127 15.59 -1.87 6.88
C ARG A 127 16.15 -3.16 7.47
N CYS A 128 16.56 -4.06 6.61
CA CYS A 128 17.38 -5.23 6.91
C CYS A 128 18.86 -4.84 6.85
N GLY A 129 19.72 -5.45 7.62
CA GLY A 129 21.06 -4.94 7.90
C GLY A 129 21.02 -3.95 9.07
N TYR A 130 21.57 -2.75 8.92
CA TYR A 130 21.49 -1.76 9.98
C TYR A 130 20.11 -1.08 10.03
N ASN A 131 19.45 -1.20 11.18
CA ASN A 131 18.16 -0.56 11.44
C ASN A 131 18.37 0.67 12.36
N PRO A 132 18.13 1.89 11.87
CA PRO A 132 18.41 3.11 12.63
C PRO A 132 17.47 3.34 13.83
N PHE A 133 16.29 2.74 13.84
CA PHE A 133 15.32 2.84 14.94
C PHE A 133 15.67 1.90 16.09
N LEU A 134 16.21 0.74 15.79
CA LEU A 134 16.67 -0.21 16.80
C LEU A 134 18.10 0.05 17.25
N ASP A 135 18.86 0.89 16.51
CA ASP A 135 20.30 1.09 16.63
C ASP A 135 21.06 -0.25 16.70
N ASP A 136 20.61 -1.22 15.91
CA ASP A 136 21.11 -2.59 15.88
C ASP A 136 21.11 -3.10 14.43
N SER A 137 21.79 -4.23 14.19
CA SER A 137 21.88 -4.85 12.89
C SER A 137 21.31 -6.27 12.90
N CYS A 138 20.66 -6.66 11.82
CA CYS A 138 20.11 -8.01 11.63
C CYS A 138 20.58 -8.60 10.31
N HIS A 139 20.58 -9.93 10.20
CA HIS A 139 20.78 -10.68 8.95
C HIS A 139 22.03 -10.25 8.15
N THR A 140 23.09 -9.90 8.86
CA THR A 140 24.33 -9.34 8.27
C THR A 140 25.20 -10.38 7.58
N ILE A 141 24.82 -11.65 7.61
CA ILE A 141 25.54 -12.77 7.02
C ILE A 141 24.76 -13.48 5.91
N ASP A 142 23.64 -12.91 5.46
CA ASP A 142 22.81 -13.50 4.41
C ASP A 142 23.52 -13.55 3.07
N GLY A 143 23.40 -14.62 2.31
CA GLY A 143 22.56 -15.77 2.54
C GLY A 143 23.11 -17.01 1.84
N ILE A 144 22.36 -18.12 1.92
CA ILE A 144 22.72 -19.41 1.30
C ILE A 144 21.80 -19.67 0.12
N ARG A 145 22.38 -19.95 -1.05
CA ARG A 145 21.61 -20.34 -2.25
C ARG A 145 20.92 -21.67 -2.04
N VAL A 146 19.65 -21.73 -2.42
CA VAL A 146 18.83 -22.95 -2.42
C VAL A 146 18.02 -23.03 -3.71
N LEU A 147 17.69 -24.24 -4.14
CA LEU A 147 17.01 -24.50 -5.42
C LEU A 147 17.78 -23.97 -6.65
N SER A 148 19.11 -23.85 -6.52
CA SER A 148 20.03 -23.38 -7.55
C SER A 148 20.75 -24.52 -8.29
N GLY A 149 20.38 -25.75 -8.03
CA GLY A 149 21.02 -26.95 -8.59
C GLY A 149 22.41 -27.21 -7.98
N ASP A 150 23.44 -27.18 -8.80
CA ASP A 150 24.85 -27.41 -8.39
C ASP A 150 25.43 -26.30 -7.49
N LYS A 151 24.74 -25.18 -7.39
CA LYS A 151 25.14 -24.04 -6.52
C LYS A 151 24.43 -24.01 -5.18
N ASP A 152 23.61 -24.99 -4.86
CA ASP A 152 22.98 -25.08 -3.55
C ASP A 152 24.05 -25.21 -2.44
N GLY A 153 23.85 -24.41 -1.38
CA GLY A 153 24.78 -24.30 -0.27
C GLY A 153 25.88 -23.25 -0.46
N GLU A 154 26.04 -22.64 -1.64
CA GLU A 154 26.97 -21.52 -1.82
C GLU A 154 26.47 -20.26 -1.08
N HIS A 155 27.37 -19.60 -0.37
CA HIS A 155 27.11 -18.29 0.20
C HIS A 155 27.09 -17.22 -0.89
N VAL A 156 26.14 -16.26 -0.75
CA VAL A 156 26.05 -15.06 -1.59
C VAL A 156 25.68 -13.86 -0.71
N ASP A 157 26.37 -12.73 -0.87
CA ASP A 157 25.99 -11.50 -0.18
C ASP A 157 24.70 -10.92 -0.78
N VAL A 158 23.63 -10.99 0.02
CA VAL A 158 22.33 -10.36 -0.27
C VAL A 158 21.85 -9.51 0.92
N THR A 159 22.77 -9.06 1.75
CA THR A 159 22.49 -8.21 2.91
C THR A 159 21.94 -6.85 2.51
N GLY A 160 21.04 -6.27 3.31
CA GLY A 160 20.38 -4.99 3.05
C GLY A 160 18.92 -5.14 2.60
N GLY A 161 18.36 -4.11 1.98
CA GLY A 161 16.95 -4.07 1.58
C GLY A 161 16.00 -3.88 2.76
N TRP A 162 14.75 -4.27 2.59
CA TRP A 162 13.69 -4.13 3.60
C TRP A 162 13.02 -5.47 3.88
N HIS A 163 12.62 -5.69 5.12
CA HIS A 163 11.63 -6.70 5.47
C HIS A 163 10.28 -6.33 4.85
N ASP A 164 9.51 -7.32 4.45
CA ASP A 164 8.30 -7.09 3.66
C ASP A 164 7.15 -6.49 4.51
N ALA A 165 6.91 -7.04 5.68
CA ALA A 165 5.84 -6.61 6.57
C ALA A 165 6.22 -6.81 8.06
N SER A 166 5.47 -7.64 8.79
CA SER A 166 5.76 -7.98 10.19
C SER A 166 6.72 -9.16 10.33
N ASP A 167 6.81 -9.99 9.32
CA ASP A 167 7.82 -11.01 9.13
C ASP A 167 9.14 -10.41 8.61
N TYR A 168 10.17 -11.24 8.48
CA TYR A 168 11.48 -10.80 8.01
C TYR A 168 11.84 -11.32 6.63
N LEU A 169 10.87 -11.87 5.89
CA LEU A 169 11.05 -12.19 4.49
C LEU A 169 11.35 -10.93 3.69
N GLN A 170 12.06 -11.13 2.57
CA GLN A 170 12.33 -10.06 1.63
C GLN A 170 12.01 -10.56 0.22
N TYR A 171 11.25 -9.77 -0.52
CA TYR A 171 10.83 -10.09 -1.87
C TYR A 171 11.28 -9.02 -2.86
N LEU A 172 11.76 -9.49 -4.01
CA LEU A 172 12.10 -8.58 -5.11
C LEU A 172 10.88 -7.80 -5.59
N SER A 173 9.73 -8.48 -5.72
CA SER A 173 8.52 -7.88 -6.29
C SER A 173 8.10 -6.62 -5.53
N THR A 174 7.94 -6.71 -4.22
CA THR A 174 7.52 -5.59 -3.37
C THR A 174 8.60 -4.53 -3.24
N SER A 175 9.87 -4.94 -3.06
CA SER A 175 10.99 -3.99 -2.95
C SER A 175 11.25 -3.21 -4.24
N ALA A 176 11.15 -3.86 -5.41
CA ALA A 176 11.33 -3.18 -6.70
C ALA A 176 10.23 -2.16 -6.97
N ASN A 177 8.97 -2.50 -6.66
CA ASN A 177 7.87 -1.56 -6.74
C ASN A 177 8.08 -0.38 -5.78
N ALA A 178 8.49 -0.64 -4.53
CA ALA A 178 8.77 0.41 -3.56
C ALA A 178 9.85 1.39 -4.06
N VAL A 179 10.96 0.87 -4.59
CA VAL A 179 12.00 1.68 -5.23
C VAL A 179 11.44 2.52 -6.37
N TYR A 180 10.67 1.89 -7.26
CA TYR A 180 10.12 2.58 -8.42
C TYR A 180 9.16 3.71 -8.00
N GLN A 181 8.25 3.46 -7.05
CA GLN A 181 7.27 4.45 -6.59
C GLN A 181 7.95 5.64 -5.92
N MET A 182 8.94 5.42 -5.06
CA MET A 182 9.70 6.51 -4.44
C MET A 182 10.46 7.35 -5.47
N LEU A 183 11.16 6.73 -6.42
CA LEU A 183 11.86 7.45 -7.48
C LEU A 183 10.89 8.20 -8.39
N PHE A 184 9.75 7.60 -8.73
CA PHE A 184 8.72 8.26 -9.52
C PHE A 184 8.16 9.49 -8.78
N ALA A 185 7.81 9.35 -7.51
CA ALA A 185 7.31 10.44 -6.67
C ALA A 185 8.31 11.60 -6.61
N TYR A 186 9.60 11.30 -6.39
CA TYR A 186 10.66 12.31 -6.45
C TYR A 186 10.69 13.05 -7.78
N THR A 187 10.64 12.34 -8.91
CA THR A 187 10.71 12.99 -10.24
C THR A 187 9.53 13.89 -10.54
N GLN A 188 8.39 13.70 -9.87
CA GLN A 188 7.21 14.53 -10.08
C GLN A 188 7.26 15.85 -9.31
N ASN A 189 7.84 15.89 -8.12
CA ASN A 189 7.95 17.07 -7.26
C ASN A 189 9.28 17.04 -6.48
N PRO A 190 10.44 17.32 -7.11
CA PRO A 190 11.73 17.16 -6.45
C PRO A 190 11.96 18.11 -5.26
N SER A 191 11.33 19.28 -5.25
CA SER A 191 11.58 20.35 -4.27
C SER A 191 10.95 20.13 -2.90
N ILE A 192 9.98 19.21 -2.78
CA ILE A 192 9.22 19.04 -1.53
C ILE A 192 9.88 18.08 -0.54
N TRP A 193 10.90 17.32 -0.98
CA TRP A 193 11.53 16.28 -0.18
C TRP A 193 12.64 16.84 0.69
N ALA A 194 12.56 16.54 1.98
CA ALA A 194 13.52 16.99 2.97
C ALA A 194 14.88 16.25 2.91
N ASP A 195 15.89 16.85 3.48
CA ASP A 195 17.20 16.26 3.80
C ASP A 195 17.39 16.41 5.32
N GLU A 196 16.88 15.43 6.08
CA GLU A 196 16.90 15.42 7.55
C GLU A 196 17.57 14.17 8.13
N TYR A 197 17.88 13.20 7.26
CA TYR A 197 18.53 11.95 7.63
C TYR A 197 19.77 11.69 6.76
N LEU A 198 20.75 11.04 7.35
CA LEU A 198 21.91 10.51 6.64
C LEU A 198 21.54 9.24 5.87
N ALA A 199 22.33 8.83 4.88
CA ALA A 199 22.11 7.62 4.11
C ALA A 199 21.94 6.33 4.97
N ASN A 200 22.52 6.30 6.17
CA ASN A 200 22.33 5.20 7.12
C ASN A 200 21.03 5.31 7.93
N GLY A 201 20.19 6.33 7.69
CA GLY A 201 18.91 6.55 8.34
C GLY A 201 18.97 7.22 9.71
N ARG A 202 20.14 7.61 10.21
CA ARG A 202 20.28 8.42 11.42
C ARG A 202 19.98 9.89 11.14
N PRO A 203 19.44 10.65 12.11
CA PRO A 203 19.22 12.08 11.95
C PRO A 203 20.50 12.83 11.52
N GLY A 204 20.37 13.73 10.55
CA GLY A 204 21.46 14.52 10.00
C GLY A 204 21.18 14.93 8.56
N LYS A 205 22.09 15.71 7.95
CA LYS A 205 21.98 16.14 6.56
C LYS A 205 23.18 15.65 5.76
N ASN A 206 22.95 15.18 4.55
CA ASN A 206 24.01 14.69 3.67
C ASN A 206 24.02 15.35 2.27
N GLY A 207 23.11 16.30 2.04
CA GLY A 207 22.95 16.99 0.75
C GLY A 207 22.09 16.24 -0.25
N GLN A 208 21.44 15.14 0.19
CA GLN A 208 20.51 14.34 -0.61
C GLN A 208 19.11 14.38 0.02
N PRO A 209 18.04 14.49 -0.77
CA PRO A 209 16.69 14.25 -0.25
C PRO A 209 16.54 12.84 0.34
N ASP A 210 15.91 12.73 1.50
CA ASP A 210 15.72 11.48 2.25
C ASP A 210 15.08 10.35 1.41
N ILE A 211 14.17 10.69 0.51
CA ILE A 211 13.54 9.73 -0.40
C ILE A 211 14.56 9.09 -1.36
N LEU A 212 15.60 9.83 -1.76
CA LEU A 212 16.65 9.29 -2.63
C LEU A 212 17.61 8.37 -1.86
N ASP A 213 17.92 8.68 -0.61
CA ASP A 213 18.70 7.79 0.24
C ASP A 213 17.96 6.45 0.46
N GLU A 214 16.64 6.51 0.68
CA GLU A 214 15.84 5.32 0.89
C GLU A 214 15.70 4.50 -0.41
N ALA A 215 15.45 5.15 -1.54
CA ALA A 215 15.41 4.47 -2.84
C ALA A 215 16.77 3.86 -3.22
N ARG A 216 17.88 4.53 -2.89
CA ARG A 216 19.24 4.02 -3.10
C ARG A 216 19.49 2.76 -2.27
N TRP A 217 19.04 2.74 -1.01
CA TRP A 217 19.13 1.56 -0.15
C TRP A 217 18.52 0.31 -0.82
N GLY A 218 17.35 0.46 -1.41
CA GLY A 218 16.71 -0.62 -2.16
C GLY A 218 17.44 -0.99 -3.45
N LEU A 219 17.91 0.00 -4.23
CA LEU A 219 18.67 -0.25 -5.46
C LEU A 219 19.98 -1.00 -5.19
N GLU A 220 20.71 -0.65 -4.13
CA GLU A 220 21.95 -1.33 -3.75
C GLU A 220 21.68 -2.79 -3.35
N TRP A 221 20.58 -3.05 -2.64
CA TRP A 221 20.15 -4.42 -2.36
C TRP A 221 19.74 -5.18 -3.64
N MET A 222 18.97 -4.54 -4.54
CA MET A 222 18.60 -5.16 -5.81
C MET A 222 19.82 -5.53 -6.67
N LEU A 223 20.91 -4.76 -6.62
CA LEU A 223 22.17 -5.11 -7.29
C LEU A 223 22.79 -6.39 -6.72
N LYS A 224 22.68 -6.64 -5.41
CA LYS A 224 23.09 -7.89 -4.78
C LYS A 224 22.18 -9.05 -5.15
N MET A 225 20.88 -8.80 -5.33
CA MET A 225 19.91 -9.77 -5.85
C MET A 225 20.12 -10.10 -7.35
N ASN A 226 20.93 -9.30 -8.07
CA ASN A 226 21.39 -9.56 -9.43
C ASN A 226 22.93 -9.46 -9.51
N PRO A 227 23.69 -10.40 -8.90
CA PRO A 227 25.13 -10.29 -8.76
C PRO A 227 25.90 -10.38 -10.10
N ASN A 228 25.32 -11.00 -11.11
CA ASN A 228 25.90 -11.13 -12.46
C ASN A 228 24.80 -11.18 -13.53
N ASP A 229 25.18 -11.32 -14.80
CA ASP A 229 24.26 -11.21 -15.93
C ASP A 229 23.27 -12.38 -16.06
N SER A 230 23.52 -13.50 -15.39
CA SER A 230 22.71 -14.72 -15.49
C SER A 230 22.02 -15.13 -14.18
N THR A 231 22.32 -14.45 -13.07
CA THR A 231 21.78 -14.78 -11.76
C THR A 231 20.86 -13.69 -11.27
N PHE A 232 19.62 -14.05 -11.00
CA PHE A 232 18.60 -13.19 -10.45
C PHE A 232 17.93 -13.92 -9.29
N PHE A 233 17.77 -13.27 -8.16
CA PHE A 233 17.07 -13.80 -7.00
C PHE A 233 15.77 -13.01 -6.79
N ASN A 234 14.71 -13.66 -6.28
CA ASN A 234 13.43 -13.01 -6.02
C ASN A 234 12.97 -13.08 -4.57
N GLN A 235 13.68 -13.84 -3.72
CA GLN A 235 13.25 -14.03 -2.34
C GLN A 235 14.43 -14.32 -1.41
N ILE A 236 14.40 -13.78 -0.20
CA ILE A 236 15.26 -14.15 0.94
C ILE A 236 14.34 -14.60 2.08
N ALA A 237 14.74 -15.64 2.79
CA ALA A 237 13.93 -16.36 3.77
C ALA A 237 12.71 -17.05 3.14
N ASP A 238 11.86 -17.68 3.94
CA ASP A 238 10.66 -18.39 3.51
C ASP A 238 9.66 -18.53 4.65
N ASP A 239 8.52 -19.19 4.40
CA ASP A 239 7.41 -19.33 5.34
C ASP A 239 7.77 -19.98 6.70
N ARG A 240 8.99 -20.47 6.90
CA ARG A 240 9.51 -20.86 8.23
C ARG A 240 9.69 -19.64 9.14
N ASP A 241 9.93 -18.46 8.57
CA ASP A 241 10.05 -17.18 9.28
C ASP A 241 8.78 -16.83 10.08
N HIS A 242 7.61 -17.09 9.56
CA HIS A 242 6.32 -16.80 10.20
C HIS A 242 6.15 -17.42 11.61
N LYS A 243 7.04 -18.32 12.02
CA LYS A 243 7.06 -18.87 13.39
C LYS A 243 7.80 -17.99 14.38
N PHE A 244 8.54 -16.99 13.90
CA PHE A 244 9.32 -16.09 14.72
C PHE A 244 8.60 -14.76 14.90
N SER A 245 8.43 -14.34 16.15
CA SER A 245 7.75 -13.08 16.52
C SER A 245 8.63 -12.20 17.43
N GLY A 246 9.95 -12.31 17.29
CA GLY A 246 10.94 -11.51 18.03
C GLY A 246 11.41 -10.29 17.25
N LEU A 247 12.42 -9.57 17.77
CA LEU A 247 13.09 -8.50 17.03
C LEU A 247 14.07 -9.09 16.00
N PRO A 248 14.27 -8.47 14.82
CA PRO A 248 15.05 -9.04 13.72
C PRO A 248 16.51 -9.35 14.11
N ALA A 249 17.14 -8.52 14.97
CA ALA A 249 18.48 -8.76 15.51
C ALA A 249 18.56 -9.97 16.47
N LYS A 250 17.42 -10.56 16.82
CA LYS A 250 17.31 -11.74 17.70
C LYS A 250 16.70 -12.92 16.97
N ASP A 251 16.67 -12.89 15.64
CA ASP A 251 16.14 -13.99 14.85
C ASP A 251 16.91 -15.29 15.12
N THR A 252 16.15 -16.35 15.42
CA THR A 252 16.64 -17.68 15.73
C THR A 252 16.01 -18.74 14.83
N VAL A 253 15.41 -18.33 13.72
CA VAL A 253 14.86 -19.29 12.74
C VAL A 253 15.98 -20.20 12.24
N ASP A 254 15.68 -21.48 12.19
CA ASP A 254 16.59 -22.52 11.67
C ASP A 254 16.10 -22.98 10.29
N TYR A 255 16.88 -22.63 9.27
CA TYR A 255 16.61 -23.01 7.88
C TYR A 255 17.26 -24.35 7.48
N GLY A 256 17.79 -25.11 8.46
CA GLY A 256 18.36 -26.44 8.26
C GLY A 256 19.88 -26.51 8.45
N TRP A 257 20.51 -25.37 8.79
CA TRP A 257 21.95 -25.29 9.06
C TRP A 257 22.29 -24.57 10.38
N GLY A 258 21.30 -24.49 11.27
CA GLY A 258 21.41 -23.97 12.63
C GLY A 258 20.64 -22.68 12.87
N PRO A 259 20.19 -22.44 14.11
CA PRO A 259 19.38 -21.28 14.46
C PRO A 259 20.16 -19.96 14.31
N GLY A 260 19.51 -18.95 13.73
CA GLY A 260 20.08 -17.61 13.55
C GLY A 260 21.29 -17.57 12.60
N ARG A 261 21.40 -18.57 11.73
CA ARG A 261 22.39 -18.61 10.66
C ARG A 261 21.86 -17.88 9.43
N GLU A 262 22.61 -17.95 8.33
CA GLU A 262 22.26 -17.36 7.05
C GLU A 262 20.85 -17.79 6.62
N ARG A 263 20.10 -16.88 5.99
CA ARG A 263 18.78 -17.20 5.44
C ARG A 263 18.89 -17.76 4.01
N PRO A 264 17.94 -18.60 3.57
CA PRO A 264 17.91 -19.11 2.20
C PRO A 264 17.65 -17.98 1.19
N VAL A 265 18.30 -18.08 0.04
CA VAL A 265 18.12 -17.17 -1.11
C VAL A 265 17.65 -17.98 -2.31
N TYR A 266 16.51 -17.59 -2.86
CA TYR A 266 15.83 -18.29 -3.94
C TYR A 266 16.06 -17.61 -5.28
N PRO A 267 16.49 -18.36 -6.33
CA PRO A 267 16.63 -17.80 -7.67
C PRO A 267 15.26 -17.56 -8.31
N CYS A 268 15.18 -16.57 -9.22
CA CYS A 268 14.10 -16.51 -10.17
C CYS A 268 14.08 -17.80 -11.00
N HIS A 269 12.93 -18.46 -11.07
CA HIS A 269 12.78 -19.73 -11.78
C HIS A 269 11.57 -19.71 -12.70
N GLY A 270 11.79 -20.06 -13.97
CA GLY A 270 10.77 -19.97 -15.03
C GLY A 270 9.85 -21.17 -15.16
N ALA A 271 9.86 -22.09 -14.18
CA ALA A 271 8.99 -23.27 -14.12
C ALA A 271 8.62 -23.56 -12.66
N PRO A 272 7.56 -24.33 -12.40
CA PRO A 272 7.11 -24.66 -11.04
C PRO A 272 8.23 -25.24 -10.17
N TYR A 273 8.46 -24.66 -9.00
CA TYR A 273 9.51 -25.10 -8.07
C TYR A 273 9.13 -24.86 -6.61
N GLY A 274 9.84 -25.53 -5.70
CA GLY A 274 9.66 -25.42 -4.25
C GLY A 274 10.47 -26.48 -3.51
N LEU A 275 10.66 -26.31 -2.18
CA LEU A 275 11.50 -27.18 -1.35
C LEU A 275 10.85 -28.51 -0.96
N SER A 276 9.53 -28.60 -0.94
CA SER A 276 8.79 -29.79 -0.49
C SER A 276 7.93 -30.37 -1.61
N ILE A 277 6.85 -31.03 -1.23
CA ILE A 277 5.81 -31.46 -2.17
C ILE A 277 5.06 -30.28 -2.79
N TYR A 278 5.11 -29.11 -2.13
CA TYR A 278 4.49 -27.89 -2.62
C TYR A 278 5.36 -27.25 -3.70
N LYS A 279 4.74 -26.79 -4.75
CA LYS A 279 5.36 -26.08 -5.87
C LYS A 279 4.55 -24.83 -6.16
N ASN A 280 5.24 -23.76 -6.53
CA ASN A 280 4.58 -22.61 -7.14
C ASN A 280 4.16 -22.93 -8.58
N ASP A 281 3.57 -21.95 -9.28
CA ASP A 281 3.08 -22.09 -10.65
C ASP A 281 3.82 -21.16 -11.63
N SER A 282 5.12 -20.92 -11.40
CA SER A 282 5.96 -20.10 -12.27
C SER A 282 5.95 -20.60 -13.71
N LYS A 283 5.88 -19.66 -14.67
CA LYS A 283 5.77 -19.93 -16.12
C LYS A 283 6.83 -19.22 -16.95
N GLY A 284 7.59 -18.32 -16.34
CA GLY A 284 8.62 -17.52 -17.00
C GLY A 284 9.41 -16.69 -15.99
N LEU A 285 10.17 -15.72 -16.49
CA LEU A 285 10.98 -14.81 -15.68
C LEU A 285 10.58 -13.35 -15.86
N ALA A 286 9.68 -13.06 -16.81
CA ALA A 286 9.44 -11.72 -17.31
C ALA A 286 8.91 -10.76 -16.24
N SER A 287 8.06 -11.21 -15.32
CA SER A 287 7.55 -10.35 -14.26
C SER A 287 8.67 -9.84 -13.34
N SER A 288 9.49 -10.74 -12.78
CA SER A 288 10.61 -10.34 -11.92
C SER A 288 11.67 -9.51 -12.66
N LEU A 289 11.99 -9.90 -13.90
CA LEU A 289 13.05 -9.22 -14.66
C LEU A 289 12.58 -7.86 -15.22
N GLY A 290 11.29 -7.72 -15.50
CA GLY A 290 10.66 -6.42 -15.78
C GLY A 290 10.79 -5.45 -14.61
N LYS A 291 10.55 -5.93 -13.39
CA LYS A 291 10.72 -5.16 -12.14
C LYS A 291 12.17 -4.73 -11.91
N PHE A 292 13.14 -5.62 -12.12
CA PHE A 292 14.57 -5.25 -12.09
C PHE A 292 14.87 -4.16 -13.13
N SER A 293 14.43 -4.37 -14.37
CA SER A 293 14.76 -3.46 -15.47
C SER A 293 14.16 -2.07 -15.27
N SER A 294 12.88 -1.97 -14.91
CA SER A 294 12.20 -0.69 -14.70
C SER A 294 12.80 0.10 -13.52
N SER A 295 13.04 -0.55 -12.39
CA SER A 295 13.62 0.11 -11.21
C SER A 295 15.06 0.55 -11.43
N PHE A 296 15.88 -0.28 -12.08
CA PHE A 296 17.25 0.10 -12.46
C PHE A 296 17.28 1.23 -13.50
N SER A 297 16.37 1.23 -14.48
CA SER A 297 16.27 2.31 -15.48
C SER A 297 15.90 3.63 -14.84
N MET A 298 14.91 3.65 -13.95
CA MET A 298 14.51 4.84 -13.21
C MET A 298 15.65 5.33 -12.29
N GLY A 299 16.30 4.40 -11.56
CA GLY A 299 17.47 4.72 -10.74
C GLY A 299 18.62 5.31 -11.56
N ALA A 300 18.94 4.70 -12.70
CA ALA A 300 19.99 5.23 -13.60
C ALA A 300 19.70 6.65 -14.06
N LYS A 301 18.44 6.97 -14.34
CA LYS A 301 18.01 8.31 -14.72
C LYS A 301 18.15 9.32 -13.57
N VAL A 302 17.67 8.97 -12.39
CA VAL A 302 17.64 9.87 -11.22
C VAL A 302 19.05 10.14 -10.69
N PHE A 303 19.91 9.13 -10.64
CA PHE A 303 21.27 9.25 -10.13
C PHE A 303 22.31 9.67 -11.18
N ALA A 304 21.91 9.97 -12.43
CA ALA A 304 22.83 10.30 -13.51
C ALA A 304 23.80 11.46 -13.17
N ASP A 305 23.28 12.52 -12.57
CA ASP A 305 24.07 13.70 -12.19
C ASP A 305 24.59 13.64 -10.74
N ILE A 306 24.04 12.73 -9.91
CA ILE A 306 24.37 12.59 -8.50
C ILE A 306 25.56 11.63 -8.32
N ASP A 307 25.47 10.46 -8.95
CA ASP A 307 26.48 9.39 -8.93
C ASP A 307 26.54 8.71 -10.29
N PRO A 308 27.32 9.27 -11.25
CA PRO A 308 27.38 8.77 -12.62
C PRO A 308 27.87 7.31 -12.72
N GLN A 309 28.73 6.86 -11.80
CA GLN A 309 29.21 5.49 -11.81
C GLN A 309 28.11 4.51 -11.40
N PHE A 310 27.37 4.82 -10.34
CA PHE A 310 26.20 4.05 -9.90
C PHE A 310 25.13 4.02 -11.00
N ALA A 311 24.82 5.16 -11.60
CA ALA A 311 23.87 5.26 -12.71
C ALA A 311 24.28 4.40 -13.92
N GLN A 312 25.56 4.36 -14.27
CA GLN A 312 26.06 3.52 -15.36
C GLN A 312 25.91 2.03 -15.04
N GLN A 313 26.19 1.62 -13.80
CA GLN A 313 25.97 0.24 -13.34
C GLN A 313 24.50 -0.15 -13.47
N LEU A 314 23.59 0.67 -12.93
CA LEU A 314 22.15 0.45 -13.01
C LEU A 314 21.68 0.34 -14.46
N LYS A 315 22.14 1.22 -15.35
CA LYS A 315 21.79 1.20 -16.78
C LYS A 315 22.20 -0.11 -17.46
N ALA A 316 23.39 -0.61 -17.17
CA ALA A 316 23.86 -1.90 -17.72
C ALA A 316 23.01 -3.07 -17.21
N LYS A 317 22.68 -3.09 -15.91
CA LYS A 317 21.83 -4.10 -15.29
C LYS A 317 20.40 -4.06 -15.82
N ALA A 318 19.83 -2.87 -16.01
CA ALA A 318 18.50 -2.70 -16.60
C ALA A 318 18.41 -3.32 -18.00
N ALA A 319 19.37 -3.02 -18.86
CA ALA A 319 19.40 -3.55 -20.22
C ALA A 319 19.53 -5.08 -20.26
N ASN A 320 20.35 -5.64 -19.38
CA ASN A 320 20.48 -7.10 -19.26
C ASN A 320 19.19 -7.75 -18.75
N ALA A 321 18.59 -7.22 -17.68
CA ALA A 321 17.34 -7.74 -17.11
C ALA A 321 16.21 -7.69 -18.16
N TYR A 322 16.07 -6.58 -18.88
CA TYR A 322 15.10 -6.47 -19.97
C TYR A 322 15.28 -7.56 -21.03
N LYS A 323 16.53 -7.74 -21.52
CA LYS A 323 16.85 -8.74 -22.55
C LYS A 323 16.50 -10.15 -22.11
N VAL A 324 16.83 -10.51 -20.86
CA VAL A 324 16.56 -11.85 -20.33
C VAL A 324 15.06 -12.04 -20.08
N GLY A 325 14.36 -11.03 -19.54
CA GLY A 325 12.92 -11.05 -19.33
C GLY A 325 12.14 -11.24 -20.65
N LYS A 326 12.48 -10.46 -21.68
CA LYS A 326 11.89 -10.57 -23.02
C LYS A 326 12.07 -11.96 -23.64
N ALA A 327 13.19 -12.63 -23.36
CA ALA A 327 13.47 -13.98 -23.85
C ALA A 327 12.75 -15.09 -23.05
N ASN A 328 12.22 -14.79 -21.86
CA ASN A 328 11.59 -15.75 -20.96
C ASN A 328 10.21 -15.24 -20.48
N PRO A 329 9.22 -15.11 -21.37
CA PRO A 329 7.91 -14.57 -21.03
C PRO A 329 7.16 -15.44 -20.01
N GLY A 330 6.41 -14.80 -19.13
CA GLY A 330 5.62 -15.43 -18.07
C GLY A 330 5.95 -14.91 -16.69
N ALA A 331 5.09 -15.22 -15.74
CA ALA A 331 5.24 -14.82 -14.34
C ALA A 331 6.25 -15.72 -13.61
N CYS A 332 7.07 -15.08 -12.78
CA CYS A 332 8.01 -15.72 -11.87
C CYS A 332 7.49 -15.51 -10.44
N GLN A 333 7.08 -16.58 -9.81
CA GLN A 333 6.52 -16.56 -8.46
C GLN A 333 7.59 -16.83 -7.39
N THR A 334 7.30 -16.47 -6.14
CA THR A 334 8.16 -16.77 -5.00
C THR A 334 8.13 -18.26 -4.65
N ALA A 335 9.10 -18.76 -3.89
CA ALA A 335 9.26 -20.19 -3.64
C ALA A 335 8.26 -20.71 -2.59
N CYS A 336 7.55 -21.80 -2.91
CA CYS A 336 6.87 -22.61 -1.90
C CYS A 336 7.89 -23.41 -1.08
N THR A 337 7.72 -23.48 0.24
CA THR A 337 8.64 -24.20 1.12
C THR A 337 7.96 -25.26 1.98
N VAL A 338 7.59 -24.98 3.22
CA VAL A 338 6.95 -25.97 4.11
C VAL A 338 5.43 -25.97 4.01
N SER A 339 4.86 -24.91 3.46
CA SER A 339 3.43 -24.75 3.18
C SER A 339 3.21 -24.27 1.74
N PRO A 340 1.98 -24.30 1.20
CA PRO A 340 1.68 -23.74 -0.11
C PRO A 340 1.51 -22.20 -0.03
N TYR A 341 2.38 -21.51 0.70
CA TYR A 341 2.40 -20.06 0.81
C TYR A 341 3.46 -19.47 -0.11
N TYR A 342 3.06 -18.58 -0.99
CA TYR A 342 3.91 -17.85 -1.92
C TYR A 342 3.13 -16.68 -2.53
N TYR A 343 3.81 -15.73 -3.15
CA TYR A 343 3.18 -14.69 -3.94
C TYR A 343 2.81 -15.27 -5.31
N GLU A 344 1.51 -15.37 -5.55
CA GLU A 344 0.91 -16.07 -6.69
C GLU A 344 0.78 -15.16 -7.92
N GLU A 345 1.79 -14.32 -8.17
CA GLU A 345 1.80 -13.41 -9.31
C GLU A 345 1.48 -14.13 -10.62
N ASP A 346 0.51 -13.63 -11.38
CA ASP A 346 -0.02 -14.29 -12.57
C ASP A 346 0.06 -13.41 -13.84
N ASN A 347 0.25 -12.09 -13.69
CA ASN A 347 0.56 -11.17 -14.77
C ASN A 347 2.08 -10.93 -14.90
N TRP A 348 2.51 -10.42 -16.03
CA TRP A 348 3.91 -10.10 -16.33
C TRP A 348 4.06 -9.07 -17.44
N SER A 349 2.99 -8.83 -18.20
CA SER A 349 3.05 -7.95 -19.38
C SER A 349 3.12 -6.48 -18.96
N ASP A 350 2.50 -6.10 -17.87
CA ASP A 350 2.57 -4.78 -17.26
C ASP A 350 3.99 -4.45 -16.74
N ASP A 351 4.69 -5.42 -16.17
CA ASP A 351 6.10 -5.28 -15.76
C ASP A 351 7.02 -5.07 -16.96
N MET A 352 6.81 -5.84 -18.03
CA MET A 352 7.59 -5.71 -19.25
C MET A 352 7.20 -4.45 -20.04
N GLU A 353 5.95 -4.00 -19.97
CA GLU A 353 5.52 -2.70 -20.50
C GLU A 353 6.28 -1.56 -19.82
N LEU A 354 6.29 -1.56 -18.48
CA LEU A 354 7.01 -0.55 -17.70
C LEU A 354 8.51 -0.59 -17.99
N ALA A 355 9.11 -1.77 -18.02
CA ALA A 355 10.52 -1.94 -18.35
C ALA A 355 10.84 -1.42 -19.75
N ALA A 356 10.02 -1.75 -20.75
CA ALA A 356 10.23 -1.32 -22.12
C ALA A 356 10.10 0.20 -22.30
N ILE A 357 9.08 0.84 -21.70
CA ILE A 357 8.94 2.29 -21.82
C ILE A 357 10.06 3.04 -21.09
N GLU A 358 10.55 2.55 -19.96
CA GLU A 358 11.70 3.14 -19.27
C GLU A 358 12.99 2.93 -20.08
N MET A 359 13.20 1.77 -20.68
CA MET A 359 14.32 1.55 -21.61
C MET A 359 14.26 2.49 -22.81
N TYR A 360 13.07 2.72 -23.39
CA TYR A 360 12.89 3.72 -24.46
C TYR A 360 13.28 5.12 -24.01
N ARG A 361 12.85 5.53 -22.82
CA ARG A 361 13.16 6.86 -22.26
C ARG A 361 14.65 7.02 -21.94
N ALA A 362 15.34 5.94 -21.61
CA ALA A 362 16.77 5.93 -21.32
C ALA A 362 17.66 5.91 -22.57
N THR A 363 17.19 5.32 -23.69
CA THR A 363 18.02 5.07 -24.88
C THR A 363 17.55 5.81 -26.12
N GLY A 364 16.26 6.11 -26.25
CA GLY A 364 15.63 6.64 -27.46
C GLY A 364 15.41 5.59 -28.57
N GLU A 365 15.71 4.31 -28.32
CA GLU A 365 15.57 3.23 -29.29
C GLU A 365 14.09 2.85 -29.49
N LYS A 366 13.57 3.02 -30.69
CA LYS A 366 12.14 2.84 -31.02
C LYS A 366 11.62 1.40 -30.85
N GLU A 367 12.50 0.43 -30.84
CA GLU A 367 12.16 -0.97 -30.58
C GLU A 367 11.50 -1.11 -29.20
N TYR A 368 12.08 -0.48 -28.16
CA TYR A 368 11.53 -0.51 -26.82
C TYR A 368 10.13 0.15 -26.72
N LEU A 369 9.92 1.26 -27.46
CA LEU A 369 8.58 1.87 -27.50
C LEU A 369 7.56 0.93 -28.17
N LYS A 370 7.96 0.22 -29.23
CA LYS A 370 7.12 -0.76 -29.87
C LYS A 370 6.77 -1.90 -28.91
N ASP A 371 7.78 -2.43 -28.23
CA ASP A 371 7.60 -3.49 -27.21
C ASP A 371 6.64 -3.04 -26.09
N ALA A 372 6.83 -1.82 -25.55
CA ALA A 372 5.96 -1.27 -24.51
C ALA A 372 4.49 -1.23 -24.94
N ILE A 373 4.23 -0.74 -26.17
CA ILE A 373 2.86 -0.70 -26.72
C ILE A 373 2.28 -2.12 -26.88
N GLU A 374 3.10 -3.08 -27.35
CA GLU A 374 2.66 -4.46 -27.53
C GLU A 374 2.34 -5.12 -26.18
N TYR A 375 3.19 -4.95 -25.15
CA TYR A 375 2.94 -5.46 -23.81
C TYR A 375 1.70 -4.83 -23.17
N GLY A 376 1.54 -3.52 -23.23
CA GLY A 376 0.37 -2.84 -22.69
C GLY A 376 -0.95 -3.21 -23.35
N ARG A 377 -0.92 -3.72 -24.59
CA ARG A 377 -2.10 -4.26 -25.28
C ARG A 377 -2.47 -5.67 -24.83
N LEU A 378 -1.53 -6.42 -24.23
CA LEU A 378 -1.84 -7.74 -23.65
C LEU A 378 -2.68 -7.60 -22.38
N GLU A 379 -2.48 -6.54 -21.61
CA GLU A 379 -3.23 -6.24 -20.39
C GLU A 379 -3.74 -4.79 -20.40
N PRO A 380 -4.77 -4.49 -21.20
CA PRO A 380 -5.26 -3.11 -21.33
C PRO A 380 -5.88 -2.54 -20.04
N VAL A 381 -6.29 -3.39 -19.12
CA VAL A 381 -6.78 -2.99 -17.77
C VAL A 381 -6.31 -4.02 -16.77
N THR A 382 -5.66 -3.58 -15.71
CA THR A 382 -5.23 -4.43 -14.60
C THR A 382 -6.41 -5.25 -14.06
N PRO A 383 -6.31 -6.59 -13.99
CA PRO A 383 -7.46 -7.47 -13.75
C PRO A 383 -8.20 -7.20 -12.44
N TRP A 384 -7.51 -6.84 -11.35
CA TRP A 384 -8.15 -6.57 -10.06
C TRP A 384 -9.20 -5.44 -10.12
N MET A 385 -9.07 -4.49 -11.06
CA MET A 385 -10.05 -3.40 -11.21
C MET A 385 -11.43 -3.90 -11.62
N GLY A 386 -11.52 -5.10 -12.23
CA GLY A 386 -12.79 -5.75 -12.59
C GLY A 386 -13.16 -6.95 -11.74
N ALA A 387 -12.26 -7.42 -10.86
CA ALA A 387 -12.45 -8.62 -10.05
C ALA A 387 -12.85 -8.28 -8.60
N ASP A 388 -13.48 -9.23 -7.91
CA ASP A 388 -13.88 -9.14 -6.49
C ASP A 388 -13.25 -10.25 -5.63
N SER A 389 -12.39 -11.06 -6.22
CA SER A 389 -11.58 -12.08 -5.55
C SER A 389 -10.24 -12.23 -6.26
N ALA A 390 -9.19 -12.54 -5.52
CA ALA A 390 -7.84 -12.75 -6.03
C ALA A 390 -7.08 -13.75 -5.18
N HIS A 391 -6.10 -14.41 -5.78
CA HIS A 391 -5.05 -15.09 -5.05
C HIS A 391 -4.10 -14.07 -4.41
N HIS A 392 -3.27 -14.52 -3.50
CA HIS A 392 -2.35 -13.67 -2.75
C HIS A 392 -1.33 -13.01 -3.70
N TYR A 393 -1.35 -11.69 -3.80
CA TYR A 393 -0.52 -10.89 -4.72
C TYR A 393 -0.65 -11.25 -6.21
N GLN A 394 -1.78 -11.80 -6.64
CA GLN A 394 -1.98 -12.36 -7.98
C GLN A 394 -1.69 -11.35 -9.11
N TRP A 395 -2.04 -10.10 -8.93
CA TRP A 395 -1.90 -9.06 -9.97
C TRP A 395 -1.01 -7.91 -9.51
N TYR A 396 0.11 -8.27 -8.89
CA TYR A 396 1.05 -7.29 -8.39
C TYR A 396 2.10 -6.89 -9.45
N PRO A 397 2.47 -5.59 -9.56
CA PRO A 397 2.00 -4.45 -8.76
C PRO A 397 0.58 -4.00 -9.13
N PHE A 398 -0.10 -3.37 -8.18
CA PHE A 398 -1.49 -2.97 -8.36
C PHE A 398 -1.66 -1.68 -9.18
N MET A 399 -0.57 -1.03 -9.58
CA MET A 399 -0.54 0.15 -10.44
C MET A 399 0.14 -0.17 -11.77
N ASN A 400 -0.57 0.01 -12.88
CA ASN A 400 0.08 -0.07 -14.19
C ASN A 400 0.76 1.27 -14.54
N MET A 401 2.04 1.41 -14.12
CA MET A 401 2.86 2.59 -14.41
C MET A 401 3.31 2.64 -15.87
N GLY A 402 3.33 1.53 -16.59
CA GLY A 402 3.58 1.48 -18.03
C GLY A 402 2.54 2.29 -18.80
N HIS A 403 1.26 2.09 -18.51
CA HIS A 403 0.16 2.87 -19.08
C HIS A 403 0.30 4.37 -18.80
N VAL A 404 0.70 4.74 -17.59
CA VAL A 404 0.95 6.14 -17.23
C VAL A 404 2.03 6.73 -18.12
N LEU A 405 3.17 6.06 -18.28
CA LEU A 405 4.29 6.58 -19.09
C LEU A 405 3.97 6.62 -20.58
N LEU A 406 3.25 5.62 -21.11
CA LEU A 406 2.77 5.64 -22.51
C LEU A 406 1.74 6.76 -22.74
N SER A 407 0.96 7.12 -21.72
CA SER A 407 0.05 8.28 -21.77
C SER A 407 0.79 9.63 -21.77
N MET A 408 2.07 9.66 -21.43
CA MET A 408 2.93 10.86 -21.51
C MET A 408 3.61 11.01 -22.86
N GLU A 409 3.48 10.04 -23.78
CA GLU A 409 4.16 10.05 -25.06
C GLU A 409 3.67 11.18 -25.99
N LYS A 410 4.58 11.68 -26.86
CA LYS A 410 4.26 12.71 -27.86
C LYS A 410 3.36 12.22 -28.99
N ASN A 411 3.29 10.91 -29.20
CA ASN A 411 2.43 10.30 -30.20
C ASN A 411 0.97 10.29 -29.70
N GLU A 412 0.16 11.19 -30.23
CA GLU A 412 -1.23 11.37 -29.81
C GLU A 412 -2.09 10.10 -29.92
N ARG A 413 -1.77 9.16 -30.82
CA ARG A 413 -2.50 7.88 -30.92
C ARG A 413 -2.15 6.97 -29.77
N VAL A 414 -0.88 6.87 -29.43
CA VAL A 414 -0.39 6.08 -28.29
C VAL A 414 -0.95 6.67 -26.99
N LYS A 415 -0.77 7.97 -26.78
CA LYS A 415 -1.31 8.70 -25.63
C LYS A 415 -2.81 8.44 -25.45
N ALA A 416 -3.60 8.63 -26.51
CA ALA A 416 -5.05 8.45 -26.44
C ALA A 416 -5.46 6.99 -26.22
N GLU A 417 -4.69 6.02 -26.71
CA GLU A 417 -4.93 4.59 -26.45
C GLU A 417 -4.78 4.27 -24.97
N PHE A 418 -3.66 4.65 -24.36
CA PHE A 418 -3.36 4.30 -22.98
C PHE A 418 -4.15 5.13 -21.96
N LEU A 419 -4.52 6.38 -22.28
CA LEU A 419 -5.52 7.12 -21.50
C LEU A 419 -6.89 6.42 -21.49
N ARG A 420 -7.32 5.83 -22.62
CA ARG A 420 -8.57 5.04 -22.63
C ARG A 420 -8.48 3.78 -21.77
N ASN A 421 -7.32 3.12 -21.76
CA ASN A 421 -7.08 1.95 -20.91
C ASN A 421 -7.14 2.31 -19.43
N MET A 422 -6.45 3.39 -19.01
CA MET A 422 -6.53 3.92 -17.65
C MET A 422 -7.99 4.26 -17.28
N LYS A 423 -8.69 4.97 -18.17
CA LYS A 423 -10.10 5.33 -17.97
C LYS A 423 -10.97 4.10 -17.74
N ALA A 424 -10.81 3.06 -18.56
CA ALA A 424 -11.59 1.84 -18.45
C ALA A 424 -11.41 1.14 -17.09
N GLY A 425 -10.18 1.16 -16.53
CA GLY A 425 -9.93 0.68 -15.17
C GLY A 425 -10.65 1.50 -14.11
N LEU A 426 -10.54 2.83 -14.19
CA LEU A 426 -11.20 3.74 -13.27
C LEU A 426 -12.74 3.59 -13.31
N GLU A 427 -13.31 3.38 -14.50
CA GLU A 427 -14.74 3.12 -14.68
C GLU A 427 -15.18 1.84 -13.98
N ARG A 428 -14.44 0.74 -14.11
CA ARG A 428 -14.79 -0.52 -13.45
C ARG A 428 -14.86 -0.38 -11.93
N VAL A 429 -13.91 0.35 -11.34
CA VAL A 429 -13.89 0.59 -9.90
C VAL A 429 -15.03 1.52 -9.47
N ARG A 430 -15.29 2.59 -10.24
CA ARG A 430 -16.46 3.45 -10.00
C ARG A 430 -17.78 2.68 -10.08
N ASP A 431 -17.93 1.82 -11.08
CA ASP A 431 -19.16 1.04 -11.27
C ASP A 431 -19.36 0.03 -10.12
N ARG A 432 -18.26 -0.53 -9.57
CA ARG A 432 -18.32 -1.37 -8.36
C ARG A 432 -18.70 -0.55 -7.11
N ALA A 433 -18.23 0.69 -6.98
CA ALA A 433 -18.62 1.56 -5.87
C ALA A 433 -20.13 1.85 -5.86
N GLY A 434 -20.76 1.89 -7.05
CA GLY A 434 -22.20 2.08 -7.19
C GLY A 434 -22.72 3.31 -6.45
N ASP A 435 -23.82 3.16 -5.76
CA ASP A 435 -24.44 4.18 -4.93
C ASP A 435 -24.02 4.09 -3.44
N SER A 436 -22.90 3.45 -3.13
CA SER A 436 -22.36 3.39 -1.75
C SER A 436 -22.05 4.77 -1.19
N GLY A 437 -22.44 5.02 0.05
CA GLY A 437 -22.17 6.29 0.73
C GLY A 437 -20.68 6.62 0.84
N PHE A 438 -19.85 5.62 0.98
CA PHE A 438 -18.39 5.78 1.03
C PHE A 438 -17.74 5.86 -0.36
N MET A 439 -18.46 5.53 -1.44
CA MET A 439 -17.94 5.43 -2.81
C MET A 439 -16.68 4.57 -2.89
N HIS A 440 -16.57 3.55 -2.05
CA HIS A 440 -15.43 2.66 -2.00
C HIS A 440 -15.65 1.49 -2.96
N GLY A 441 -14.97 1.52 -4.09
CA GLY A 441 -15.08 0.52 -5.16
C GLY A 441 -13.93 -0.50 -5.17
N ILE A 442 -13.15 -0.59 -4.09
CA ILE A 442 -12.06 -1.57 -3.96
C ILE A 442 -12.63 -2.88 -3.41
N PRO A 443 -12.26 -4.05 -3.96
CA PRO A 443 -12.62 -5.32 -3.36
C PRO A 443 -11.89 -5.48 -2.02
N PHE A 444 -12.57 -6.04 -1.03
CA PHE A 444 -11.97 -6.31 0.28
C PHE A 444 -11.17 -7.63 0.25
N ILE A 445 -10.25 -7.72 -0.68
CA ILE A 445 -9.24 -8.78 -0.77
C ILE A 445 -8.00 -8.37 0.04
N TRP A 446 -7.01 -9.27 0.18
CA TRP A 446 -5.78 -8.99 0.91
C TRP A 446 -5.11 -7.72 0.41
N CYS A 447 -4.57 -6.90 1.31
CA CYS A 447 -3.96 -5.59 1.01
C CYS A 447 -4.92 -4.60 0.35
N SER A 448 -6.19 -4.55 0.78
CA SER A 448 -7.21 -3.66 0.18
C SER A 448 -6.83 -2.18 0.25
N ASN A 449 -6.04 -1.75 1.24
CA ASN A 449 -5.53 -0.39 1.31
C ASN A 449 -4.46 -0.10 0.23
N ASN A 450 -3.61 -1.08 -0.11
CA ASN A 450 -2.65 -0.94 -1.22
C ASN A 450 -3.39 -0.73 -2.55
N LEU A 451 -4.48 -1.49 -2.77
CA LEU A 451 -5.36 -1.31 -3.93
C LEU A 451 -6.05 0.07 -3.93
N THR A 452 -6.45 0.56 -2.74
CA THR A 452 -7.04 1.90 -2.59
C THR A 452 -6.03 2.99 -2.99
N ILE A 453 -4.79 2.90 -2.51
CA ILE A 453 -3.70 3.82 -2.87
C ILE A 453 -3.41 3.74 -4.36
N ALA A 454 -3.38 2.53 -4.93
CA ALA A 454 -3.16 2.31 -6.35
C ALA A 454 -4.26 2.99 -7.20
N TYR A 455 -5.52 2.90 -6.79
CA TYR A 455 -6.61 3.59 -7.48
C TYR A 455 -6.46 5.11 -7.41
N VAL A 456 -6.26 5.67 -6.20
CA VAL A 456 -6.11 7.12 -5.99
C VAL A 456 -4.97 7.66 -6.85
N THR A 457 -3.81 7.02 -6.82
CA THR A 457 -2.64 7.42 -7.62
C THR A 457 -2.95 7.41 -9.12
N GLN A 458 -3.58 6.35 -9.63
CA GLN A 458 -3.95 6.25 -11.05
C GLN A 458 -5.01 7.28 -11.46
N ALA A 459 -5.99 7.58 -10.60
CA ALA A 459 -7.01 8.60 -10.84
C ALA A 459 -6.41 10.02 -10.88
N MET A 460 -5.50 10.34 -9.95
CA MET A 460 -4.77 11.61 -9.95
C MET A 460 -3.92 11.77 -11.21
N LEU A 461 -3.19 10.73 -11.60
CA LEU A 461 -2.37 10.72 -12.82
C LEU A 461 -3.23 10.84 -14.08
N TYR A 462 -4.34 10.10 -14.16
CA TYR A 462 -5.28 10.21 -15.28
C TYR A 462 -5.83 11.63 -15.43
N SER A 463 -6.31 12.22 -14.35
CA SER A 463 -6.83 13.60 -14.35
C SER A 463 -5.76 14.60 -14.80
N LYS A 464 -4.53 14.48 -14.27
CA LYS A 464 -3.38 15.33 -14.66
C LYS A 464 -3.03 15.22 -16.14
N LEU A 465 -3.06 14.00 -16.72
CA LEU A 465 -2.63 13.74 -18.10
C LEU A 465 -3.72 14.00 -19.14
N SER A 466 -4.98 13.77 -18.79
CA SER A 466 -6.13 13.90 -19.70
C SER A 466 -6.86 15.24 -19.58
N GLY A 467 -6.80 15.89 -18.43
CA GLY A 467 -7.65 17.03 -18.07
C GLY A 467 -9.11 16.64 -17.73
N ASP A 468 -9.43 15.35 -17.72
CA ASP A 468 -10.76 14.82 -17.40
C ASP A 468 -10.92 14.67 -15.89
N THR A 469 -11.85 15.39 -15.29
CA THR A 469 -12.06 15.45 -13.83
C THR A 469 -13.23 14.60 -13.34
N GLN A 470 -13.85 13.78 -14.21
CA GLN A 470 -15.04 13.01 -13.86
C GLN A 470 -14.86 11.99 -12.73
N TYR A 471 -13.60 11.64 -12.41
CA TYR A 471 -13.27 10.69 -11.34
C TYR A 471 -12.81 11.36 -10.05
N GLN A 472 -12.77 12.69 -9.97
CA GLN A 472 -12.29 13.40 -8.78
C GLN A 472 -13.12 13.11 -7.54
N GLU A 473 -14.45 12.95 -7.65
CA GLU A 473 -15.29 12.68 -6.49
C GLU A 473 -14.98 11.31 -5.87
N ILE A 474 -14.82 10.27 -6.70
CA ILE A 474 -14.47 8.94 -6.20
C ILE A 474 -12.99 8.85 -5.79
N GLU A 475 -12.08 9.53 -6.49
CA GLU A 475 -10.67 9.65 -6.07
C GLU A 475 -10.57 10.25 -4.68
N THR A 476 -11.25 11.38 -4.45
CA THR A 476 -11.31 12.04 -3.14
C THR A 476 -11.93 11.15 -2.07
N ALA A 477 -13.03 10.45 -2.39
CA ALA A 477 -13.69 9.56 -1.44
C ALA A 477 -12.79 8.40 -1.01
N MET A 478 -12.02 7.80 -1.94
CA MET A 478 -11.07 6.73 -1.62
C MET A 478 -9.82 7.24 -0.90
N ARG A 479 -9.32 8.42 -1.24
CA ARG A 479 -8.30 9.10 -0.46
C ARG A 479 -8.79 9.33 0.99
N ASP A 480 -9.97 9.88 1.15
CA ASP A 480 -10.55 10.17 2.45
C ASP A 480 -10.87 8.89 3.26
N TRP A 481 -11.13 7.76 2.58
CA TRP A 481 -11.23 6.45 3.21
C TRP A 481 -9.96 6.08 4.00
N LEU A 482 -8.79 6.31 3.43
CA LEU A 482 -7.51 6.06 4.11
C LEU A 482 -7.33 6.94 5.35
N PHE A 483 -7.99 8.08 5.42
CA PHE A 483 -7.89 9.04 6.52
C PHE A 483 -9.14 9.09 7.41
N GLY A 484 -9.92 8.01 7.44
CA GLY A 484 -10.98 7.81 8.42
C GLY A 484 -12.42 8.02 7.94
N VAL A 485 -12.66 8.35 6.65
CA VAL A 485 -13.99 8.30 6.07
C VAL A 485 -14.33 6.85 5.67
N ASN A 486 -14.36 5.97 6.67
CA ASN A 486 -14.65 4.55 6.55
C ASN A 486 -15.54 4.11 7.74
N PRO A 487 -16.12 2.91 7.72
CA PRO A 487 -17.01 2.45 8.79
C PRO A 487 -16.38 2.53 10.18
N TRP A 488 -15.12 2.20 10.32
CA TRP A 488 -14.39 2.13 11.60
C TRP A 488 -13.93 3.51 12.10
N GLY A 489 -13.94 4.54 11.23
CA GLY A 489 -13.40 5.87 11.55
C GLY A 489 -11.91 5.84 11.86
N LYS A 490 -11.17 4.92 11.25
CA LYS A 490 -9.72 4.72 11.40
C LYS A 490 -8.95 5.33 10.24
N CYS A 491 -7.89 6.08 10.55
CA CYS A 491 -6.83 6.32 9.60
C CYS A 491 -6.08 5.00 9.37
N MET A 492 -5.92 4.61 8.13
CA MET A 492 -5.27 3.35 7.75
C MET A 492 -3.74 3.48 7.66
N ILE A 493 -3.22 4.64 8.02
CA ILE A 493 -1.80 4.98 8.04
C ILE A 493 -1.43 5.38 9.46
N ILE A 494 -0.48 4.68 10.06
CA ILE A 494 -0.10 4.88 11.45
C ILE A 494 0.53 6.26 11.62
N ALA A 495 0.11 7.01 12.64
CA ALA A 495 0.56 8.36 12.98
C ALA A 495 0.38 9.41 11.86
N LEU A 496 -0.57 9.20 10.96
CA LEU A 496 -0.89 10.18 9.92
C LEU A 496 -2.42 10.39 9.83
N PRO A 497 -2.95 11.52 10.36
CA PRO A 497 -2.23 12.56 11.11
C PRO A 497 -1.81 12.08 12.51
N GLU A 498 -0.88 12.80 13.14
CA GLU A 498 -0.31 12.41 14.44
C GLU A 498 -1.36 12.36 15.57
N ASP A 499 -2.39 13.23 15.52
CA ASP A 499 -3.53 13.25 16.43
C ASP A 499 -4.74 12.43 15.94
N GLY A 500 -4.55 11.65 14.87
CA GLY A 500 -5.60 10.84 14.26
C GLY A 500 -5.97 9.61 15.08
N ASN A 501 -7.11 8.99 14.69
CA ASN A 501 -7.49 7.67 15.17
C ASN A 501 -6.90 6.61 14.23
N TYR A 502 -5.65 6.25 14.41
CA TYR A 502 -4.92 5.23 13.65
C TYR A 502 -4.74 3.93 14.47
N PRO A 503 -4.28 2.82 13.88
CA PRO A 503 -4.00 1.58 14.60
C PRO A 503 -2.99 1.78 15.72
N VAL A 504 -3.34 1.29 16.92
CA VAL A 504 -2.49 1.41 18.11
C VAL A 504 -1.89 0.07 18.55
N ASP A 505 -2.43 -1.03 18.05
CA ASP A 505 -1.94 -2.40 18.30
C ASP A 505 -1.73 -3.17 16.98
N PRO A 506 -0.90 -2.62 16.04
CA PRO A 506 -0.69 -3.23 14.73
C PRO A 506 0.07 -4.55 14.85
N HIS A 507 -0.17 -5.45 13.88
CA HIS A 507 0.53 -6.72 13.78
C HIS A 507 1.99 -6.49 13.37
N SER A 508 2.87 -6.25 14.34
CA SER A 508 4.31 -6.10 14.11
C SER A 508 5.13 -6.30 15.38
N PRO A 509 6.14 -7.19 15.36
CA PRO A 509 7.05 -7.36 16.48
C PRO A 509 7.80 -6.07 16.86
N LEU A 510 8.07 -5.17 15.91
CA LEU A 510 8.69 -3.88 16.21
C LEU A 510 7.81 -3.03 17.12
N GLY A 511 6.50 -2.99 16.85
CA GLY A 511 5.54 -2.31 17.73
C GLY A 511 5.44 -2.98 19.09
N GLU A 512 5.28 -4.29 19.11
CA GLU A 512 5.05 -5.05 20.34
C GLU A 512 6.29 -5.13 21.24
N LYS A 513 7.47 -5.48 20.69
CA LYS A 513 8.69 -5.79 21.47
C LYS A 513 9.59 -4.57 21.68
N ALA A 514 9.79 -3.75 20.66
CA ALA A 514 10.62 -2.55 20.76
C ALA A 514 9.84 -1.31 21.19
N LYS A 515 8.49 -1.39 21.27
CA LYS A 515 7.61 -0.25 21.50
C LYS A 515 7.83 0.88 20.50
N CYS A 516 8.24 0.52 19.31
CA CYS A 516 8.40 1.43 18.19
C CYS A 516 7.02 1.78 17.64
N ARG A 517 6.68 3.08 17.59
CA ARG A 517 5.50 3.51 16.84
C ARG A 517 5.84 3.43 15.35
N LEU A 518 5.06 2.68 14.59
CA LEU A 518 5.32 2.36 13.18
C LEU A 518 4.87 3.50 12.25
N ASP A 519 5.42 4.70 12.49
CA ASP A 519 5.03 5.94 11.84
C ASP A 519 5.06 5.81 10.31
N GLY A 520 3.94 6.07 9.67
CA GLY A 520 3.77 6.03 8.23
C GLY A 520 3.39 4.67 7.66
N GLY A 521 3.45 3.60 8.46
CA GLY A 521 3.07 2.26 8.01
C GLY A 521 1.60 2.20 7.59
N VAL A 522 1.36 1.74 6.37
CA VAL A 522 0.02 1.44 5.85
C VAL A 522 -0.34 0.03 6.25
N ILE A 523 -1.42 -0.14 7.01
CA ILE A 523 -1.94 -1.47 7.31
C ILE A 523 -2.66 -2.06 6.09
N ASP A 524 -2.69 -3.39 5.98
CA ASP A 524 -3.33 -4.14 4.89
C ASP A 524 -4.74 -3.65 4.55
N GLY A 525 -5.53 -3.33 5.58
CA GLY A 525 -6.90 -2.88 5.43
C GLY A 525 -7.92 -4.00 5.52
N PRO A 526 -9.22 -3.65 5.46
CA PRO A 526 -10.29 -4.61 5.67
C PRO A 526 -10.33 -5.70 4.61
N VAL A 527 -10.64 -6.93 5.03
CA VAL A 527 -10.90 -8.06 4.13
C VAL A 527 -12.35 -8.48 4.17
N TYR A 528 -12.82 -9.21 3.15
CA TYR A 528 -14.14 -9.84 3.19
C TYR A 528 -14.26 -10.79 4.40
N ALA A 529 -15.44 -10.81 5.01
CA ALA A 529 -15.69 -11.65 6.18
C ALA A 529 -15.46 -13.15 5.92
N ASN A 530 -15.70 -13.63 4.70
CA ASN A 530 -15.40 -15.01 4.32
C ASN A 530 -13.89 -15.29 4.25
N ILE A 531 -13.06 -14.32 3.86
CA ILE A 531 -11.59 -14.43 3.92
C ILE A 531 -11.18 -14.54 5.39
N PHE A 532 -11.57 -13.56 6.22
CA PHE A 532 -11.24 -13.55 7.66
C PHE A 532 -11.65 -14.86 8.36
N ASN A 533 -12.88 -15.32 8.13
CA ASN A 533 -13.41 -16.54 8.75
C ASN A 533 -12.73 -17.84 8.25
N SER A 534 -11.97 -17.79 7.15
CA SER A 534 -11.19 -18.94 6.67
C SER A 534 -9.78 -19.03 7.24
N LEU A 535 -9.33 -18.00 7.98
CA LEU A 535 -7.99 -17.94 8.53
C LEU A 535 -7.84 -18.87 9.76
N TRP A 536 -6.64 -19.42 9.89
CA TRP A 536 -6.31 -20.35 10.97
C TRP A 536 -5.42 -19.70 12.02
N GLY A 537 -5.70 -20.00 13.30
CA GLY A 537 -4.84 -19.58 14.41
C GLY A 537 -4.97 -18.10 14.80
N LEU A 538 -5.92 -17.39 14.22
CA LEU A 538 -6.18 -16.01 14.56
C LEU A 538 -7.16 -15.93 15.74
N TYR A 539 -6.69 -15.41 16.86
CA TYR A 539 -7.47 -15.19 18.08
C TYR A 539 -7.17 -13.78 18.58
N LEU A 540 -8.17 -12.91 18.57
CA LEU A 540 -8.00 -11.54 19.06
C LEU A 540 -7.54 -11.55 20.52
N ARG A 541 -6.56 -10.71 20.85
CA ARG A 541 -6.04 -10.53 22.20
C ARG A 541 -6.92 -9.62 23.04
N ASN A 542 -7.57 -8.67 22.38
CA ASN A 542 -8.39 -7.64 22.99
C ASN A 542 -9.88 -7.84 22.66
N GLU A 543 -10.75 -7.13 23.38
CA GLU A 543 -12.16 -7.05 23.02
C GLU A 543 -12.30 -6.38 21.63
N ASP A 544 -13.07 -7.00 20.76
CA ASP A 544 -13.35 -6.45 19.44
C ASP A 544 -14.30 -5.26 19.53
N THR A 545 -13.72 -4.06 19.58
CA THR A 545 -14.46 -2.80 19.62
C THR A 545 -15.18 -2.49 18.30
N TYR A 546 -14.87 -3.23 17.23
CA TYR A 546 -15.45 -3.06 15.89
C TYR A 546 -16.47 -4.13 15.49
N ALA A 547 -16.77 -5.10 16.37
CA ALA A 547 -17.70 -6.19 16.09
C ALA A 547 -19.04 -5.73 15.49
N ARG A 548 -19.58 -4.60 15.96
CA ARG A 548 -20.83 -4.02 15.47
C ARG A 548 -20.74 -3.44 14.04
N PHE A 549 -19.55 -3.23 13.51
CA PHE A 549 -19.31 -2.72 12.15
C PHE A 549 -19.06 -3.84 11.14
N HIS A 550 -18.86 -5.07 11.59
CA HIS A 550 -18.55 -6.20 10.75
C HIS A 550 -19.80 -6.73 10.04
N ASN A 551 -19.68 -7.00 8.76
CA ASN A 551 -20.64 -7.76 7.95
C ASN A 551 -19.98 -8.24 6.65
N ILE A 552 -19.94 -7.38 5.62
CA ILE A 552 -19.27 -7.69 4.33
C ILE A 552 -17.75 -7.65 4.53
N ALA A 553 -17.26 -6.65 5.25
CA ALA A 553 -15.85 -6.45 5.52
C ALA A 553 -15.57 -6.50 7.03
N VAL A 554 -14.37 -6.93 7.37
CA VAL A 554 -13.85 -7.07 8.73
C VAL A 554 -12.55 -6.28 8.84
N TYR A 555 -12.36 -5.61 9.97
CA TYR A 555 -11.13 -4.93 10.38
C TYR A 555 -10.98 -4.98 11.90
N HIS A 556 -9.79 -5.26 12.40
CA HIS A 556 -9.47 -5.19 13.82
C HIS A 556 -8.22 -4.34 14.06
N ASP A 557 -8.19 -3.60 15.15
CA ASP A 557 -6.97 -2.98 15.69
C ASP A 557 -6.45 -3.89 16.82
N ASP A 558 -5.88 -5.02 16.45
CA ASP A 558 -5.37 -6.05 17.35
C ASP A 558 -4.12 -6.69 16.76
N TYR A 559 -3.10 -6.85 17.59
CA TYR A 559 -1.82 -7.46 17.16
C TYR A 559 -1.98 -8.84 16.54
N SER A 560 -2.97 -9.63 16.93
CA SER A 560 -3.12 -10.98 16.37
C SER A 560 -3.72 -11.01 14.97
N ASP A 561 -4.29 -9.90 14.49
CA ASP A 561 -4.87 -9.83 13.16
C ASP A 561 -3.83 -9.43 12.10
N TYR A 562 -3.17 -10.46 11.57
CA TYR A 562 -2.21 -10.32 10.46
C TYR A 562 -2.87 -10.10 9.09
N SER A 563 -4.21 -10.14 9.01
CA SER A 563 -4.93 -10.03 7.75
C SER A 563 -5.45 -8.63 7.44
N THR A 564 -5.67 -7.81 8.48
CA THR A 564 -6.24 -6.47 8.31
C THR A 564 -5.42 -5.37 8.97
N ASN A 565 -4.51 -5.72 9.88
CA ASN A 565 -3.81 -4.80 10.78
C ASN A 565 -2.28 -4.89 10.69
N GLU A 566 -1.77 -5.55 9.67
CA GLU A 566 -0.35 -5.66 9.39
C GLU A 566 0.13 -4.49 8.52
N PRO A 567 1.11 -3.69 8.95
CA PRO A 567 1.69 -2.66 8.10
C PRO A 567 2.63 -3.28 7.07
N THR A 568 2.50 -2.87 5.79
CA THR A 568 3.30 -3.37 4.67
C THR A 568 4.27 -2.33 4.15
N MET A 569 5.46 -2.77 3.75
CA MET A 569 6.51 -1.91 3.22
C MET A 569 6.14 -1.35 1.85
N ASP A 570 5.63 -2.19 0.96
CA ASP A 570 5.28 -1.83 -0.41
C ASP A 570 4.08 -0.89 -0.50
N GLY A 571 3.02 -1.16 0.29
CA GLY A 571 1.86 -0.28 0.40
C GLY A 571 2.24 1.10 0.93
N THR A 572 3.16 1.14 1.90
CA THR A 572 3.69 2.38 2.47
C THR A 572 4.46 3.18 1.42
N ALA A 573 5.35 2.55 0.64
CA ALA A 573 6.08 3.24 -0.42
C ALA A 573 5.16 3.81 -1.51
N CYS A 574 4.05 3.13 -1.82
CA CYS A 574 3.06 3.59 -2.79
C CYS A 574 2.34 4.90 -2.40
N LEU A 575 2.32 5.27 -1.10
CA LEU A 575 1.77 6.57 -0.66
C LEU A 575 2.58 7.78 -1.15
N THR A 576 3.85 7.61 -1.45
CA THR A 576 4.78 8.73 -1.68
C THR A 576 4.34 9.66 -2.81
N TYR A 577 3.79 9.13 -3.91
CA TYR A 577 3.28 9.99 -4.98
C TYR A 577 2.05 10.79 -4.54
N MET A 578 1.03 10.14 -3.99
CA MET A 578 -0.21 10.79 -3.55
C MET A 578 0.07 11.88 -2.52
N LEU A 579 0.83 11.55 -1.48
CA LEU A 579 1.17 12.51 -0.42
C LEU A 579 2.08 13.64 -0.93
N GLY A 580 3.00 13.32 -1.85
CA GLY A 580 3.83 14.33 -2.50
C GLY A 580 3.03 15.35 -3.32
N VAL A 581 2.01 14.92 -4.04
CA VAL A 581 1.11 15.83 -4.78
C VAL A 581 0.30 16.70 -3.81
N LEU A 582 -0.24 16.11 -2.75
CA LEU A 582 -1.04 16.83 -1.76
C LEU A 582 -0.21 17.83 -0.93
N ALA A 583 1.01 17.43 -0.53
CA ALA A 583 1.92 18.32 0.20
C ALA A 583 2.38 19.52 -0.64
N ALA A 584 2.57 19.34 -1.96
CA ALA A 584 2.94 20.42 -2.87
C ALA A 584 1.86 21.52 -2.97
N GLU A 585 0.59 21.23 -2.62
CA GLU A 585 -0.44 22.26 -2.56
C GLU A 585 -0.23 23.24 -1.38
N ALA A 586 0.47 22.82 -0.32
CA ALA A 586 0.79 23.70 0.80
C ALA A 586 1.82 24.79 0.41
N GLU A 587 2.63 24.55 -0.60
CA GLU A 587 3.67 25.49 -1.09
C GLU A 587 3.13 26.54 -2.07
N LYS A 588 1.92 26.31 -2.62
CA LYS A 588 1.23 27.25 -3.52
C LYS A 588 0.42 28.29 -2.72
#